data_aadb5f2738681a8b9f5ae85118912b93
#
_entry.id   aadb5f2738681a8b9f5ae85118912b93
#
_cell.length_a   1.000
_cell.length_b   1.000
_cell.length_c   1.000
_cell.angle_alpha   90.00
_cell.angle_beta   90.00
_cell.angle_gamma   90.00
#
_symmetry.space_group_name_H-M   'P 1'
#
loop_
_entity.id
_entity.type
_entity.pdbx_description
1 polymer ?
#
loop_
_entity_poly.entity_id
_entity_poly.type
_entity_poly.pdbx_seq_one_letter_code
_entity_poly.pdbx_strand_id
1 'polypeptide(L)'
;MIDRYDDKEISSLFTLENRYNKFLDIELAVIEANVKLGKIPNSDYQLIKEKAKVDVNRINYLETIYKHDVIAFTRSISENLGEEKRWFHYGLTSTDVVDSAMSLIYNEATNKLYPTIDKLLEAYKEKALKYKNLKCVARTHGVHGEITSFGLKFARFYDELKRNKDRLINAQKELCVIKLEGAVGNFLMTDPEVENYVAHKFNLATPRIATQVIARDVHTNYLNVISLIATHLENVAVEFRNLSRTEINEVNEYFSKDQKGSSAMPHKHNPIGLENISGLARLVRGYSFASYDNICLYHERDISHSSNERIIFLDALTLISYMLKRMTRIINGLVINEDNIIANIYKTKGLLYSEKVLTKLIESGVSREEAYDNVQVCANKVYNSNFTLDFKEELKKNDFIKAHLSNEDIENIFNNTDFLKNVPYIYKRVGLE
;
A
#
# COMPACT_ATOMS: atom_id res chain seq x y z
N MET A 1 9.95 -10.36 -12.92
CA MET A 1 10.31 -8.94 -12.61
C MET A 1 11.53 -8.51 -13.42
N ILE A 2 11.61 -7.26 -13.89
CA ILE A 2 12.81 -6.70 -14.51
C ILE A 2 13.72 -6.08 -13.46
N ASP A 3 15.05 -6.11 -13.68
CA ASP A 3 16.06 -5.66 -12.69
C ASP A 3 15.84 -4.22 -12.20
N ARG A 4 15.31 -3.36 -13.08
CA ARG A 4 15.07 -1.93 -12.77
C ARG A 4 14.11 -1.71 -11.58
N TYR A 5 13.18 -2.61 -11.36
CA TYR A 5 12.13 -2.54 -10.33
C TYR A 5 12.23 -3.69 -9.32
N ASP A 6 13.30 -4.47 -9.41
CA ASP A 6 13.53 -5.57 -8.50
C ASP A 6 13.97 -5.06 -7.12
N ASP A 7 13.40 -5.67 -6.09
CA ASP A 7 13.83 -5.51 -4.71
C ASP A 7 14.34 -6.86 -4.20
N LYS A 8 15.66 -7.01 -4.15
CA LYS A 8 16.33 -8.25 -3.76
C LYS A 8 15.94 -8.76 -2.37
N GLU A 9 15.54 -7.88 -1.45
CA GLU A 9 15.07 -8.29 -0.12
C GLU A 9 13.78 -9.11 -0.19
N ILE A 10 12.96 -8.88 -1.23
CA ILE A 10 11.71 -9.60 -1.46
C ILE A 10 11.91 -10.70 -2.52
N SER A 11 12.48 -10.38 -3.68
CA SER A 11 12.57 -11.33 -4.79
C SER A 11 13.43 -12.56 -4.46
N SER A 12 14.44 -12.42 -3.59
CA SER A 12 15.24 -13.57 -3.13
C SER A 12 14.42 -14.61 -2.38
N LEU A 13 13.31 -14.23 -1.74
CA LEU A 13 12.42 -15.17 -1.06
C LEU A 13 11.68 -16.11 -2.03
N PHE A 14 11.56 -15.71 -3.30
CA PHE A 14 10.83 -16.45 -4.34
C PHE A 14 11.75 -17.28 -5.27
N THR A 15 13.07 -17.35 -4.99
CA THR A 15 13.96 -18.20 -5.75
C THR A 15 13.58 -19.68 -5.61
N LEU A 16 13.89 -20.49 -6.62
CA LEU A 16 13.65 -21.93 -6.56
C LEU A 16 14.35 -22.58 -5.38
N GLU A 17 15.58 -22.16 -5.08
CA GLU A 17 16.32 -22.66 -3.92
C GLU A 17 15.59 -22.40 -2.61
N ASN A 18 15.14 -21.16 -2.35
CA ASN A 18 14.41 -20.85 -1.12
C ASN A 18 13.06 -21.58 -1.09
N ARG A 19 12.33 -21.64 -2.21
CA ARG A 19 11.06 -22.35 -2.31
C ARG A 19 11.21 -23.84 -1.94
N TYR A 20 12.19 -24.55 -2.52
CA TYR A 20 12.40 -25.95 -2.20
C TYR A 20 12.96 -26.17 -0.79
N ASN A 21 13.72 -25.24 -0.25
CA ASN A 21 14.09 -25.28 1.17
C ASN A 21 12.87 -25.15 2.08
N LYS A 22 11.89 -24.27 1.75
CA LYS A 22 10.63 -24.21 2.50
C LYS A 22 9.78 -25.48 2.35
N PHE A 23 9.82 -26.16 1.20
CA PHE A 23 9.21 -27.48 1.05
C PHE A 23 9.85 -28.48 2.01
N LEU A 24 11.18 -28.49 2.08
CA LEU A 24 11.93 -29.36 2.99
C LEU A 24 11.63 -29.03 4.47
N ASP A 25 11.51 -27.76 4.82
CA ASP A 25 11.14 -27.32 6.17
C ASP A 25 9.78 -27.90 6.61
N ILE A 26 8.77 -27.86 5.72
CA ILE A 26 7.44 -28.43 5.97
C ILE A 26 7.53 -29.97 6.11
N GLU A 27 8.19 -30.66 5.17
CA GLU A 27 8.36 -32.12 5.22
C GLU A 27 9.02 -32.59 6.51
N LEU A 28 10.13 -31.95 6.90
CA LEU A 28 10.82 -32.26 8.14
C LEU A 28 9.97 -31.99 9.38
N ALA A 29 9.18 -30.94 9.38
CA ALA A 29 8.28 -30.62 10.49
C ALA A 29 7.14 -31.65 10.61
N VAL A 30 6.60 -32.13 9.49
CA VAL A 30 5.58 -33.19 9.45
C VAL A 30 6.16 -34.52 9.98
N ILE A 31 7.35 -34.89 9.55
CA ILE A 31 8.02 -36.11 10.05
C ILE A 31 8.25 -35.98 11.57
N GLU A 32 8.75 -34.83 12.04
CA GLU A 32 8.98 -34.57 13.47
C GLU A 32 7.68 -34.69 14.30
N ALA A 33 6.56 -34.14 13.78
CA ALA A 33 5.26 -34.29 14.42
C ALA A 33 4.86 -35.76 14.54
N ASN A 34 5.05 -36.57 13.48
CA ASN A 34 4.75 -37.99 13.50
C ASN A 34 5.67 -38.78 14.42
N VAL A 35 6.91 -38.37 14.65
CA VAL A 35 7.79 -38.93 15.68
C VAL A 35 7.18 -38.70 17.07
N LYS A 36 6.69 -37.49 17.35
CA LYS A 36 6.06 -37.18 18.65
C LYS A 36 4.79 -37.97 18.89
N LEU A 37 4.04 -38.29 17.83
CA LEU A 37 2.87 -39.15 17.88
C LEU A 37 3.21 -40.65 17.93
N GLY A 38 4.51 -41.02 17.95
CA GLY A 38 4.94 -42.39 17.98
C GLY A 38 4.74 -43.21 16.69
N LYS A 39 4.40 -42.53 15.57
CA LYS A 39 4.15 -43.14 14.25
C LYS A 39 5.43 -43.38 13.45
N ILE A 40 6.48 -42.58 13.66
CA ILE A 40 7.78 -42.65 12.98
C ILE A 40 8.88 -42.81 14.03
N PRO A 41 9.85 -43.72 13.81
CA PRO A 41 11.00 -43.84 14.69
C PRO A 41 11.86 -42.56 14.67
N ASN A 42 12.29 -42.09 15.84
CA ASN A 42 13.16 -40.93 15.95
C ASN A 42 14.51 -41.13 15.22
N SER A 43 15.04 -42.36 15.19
CA SER A 43 16.25 -42.70 14.43
C SER A 43 16.10 -42.36 12.94
N ASP A 44 14.97 -42.70 12.33
CA ASP A 44 14.71 -42.46 10.93
C ASP A 44 14.60 -40.96 10.66
N TYR A 45 13.93 -40.19 11.55
CA TYR A 45 13.87 -38.72 11.46
C TYR A 45 15.25 -38.07 11.51
N GLN A 46 16.14 -38.52 12.43
CA GLN A 46 17.48 -37.95 12.52
C GLN A 46 18.30 -38.22 11.24
N LEU A 47 18.18 -39.42 10.66
CA LEU A 47 18.83 -39.75 9.40
C LEU A 47 18.30 -38.87 8.23
N ILE A 48 16.99 -38.69 8.13
CA ILE A 48 16.38 -37.83 7.12
C ILE A 48 16.87 -36.38 7.29
N LYS A 49 16.82 -35.86 8.52
CA LYS A 49 17.23 -34.48 8.82
C LYS A 49 18.70 -34.19 8.48
N GLU A 50 19.58 -35.17 8.68
CA GLU A 50 21.00 -35.06 8.37
C GLU A 50 21.29 -35.10 6.87
N LYS A 51 20.58 -36.00 6.14
CA LYS A 51 20.91 -36.31 4.74
C LYS A 51 20.05 -35.55 3.70
N ALA A 52 18.86 -35.11 4.07
CA ALA A 52 17.98 -34.39 3.14
C ALA A 52 18.59 -33.04 2.77
N LYS A 53 18.88 -32.84 1.48
CA LYS A 53 19.45 -31.61 0.94
C LYS A 53 18.79 -31.26 -0.37
N VAL A 54 18.48 -30.00 -0.55
CA VAL A 54 17.91 -29.46 -1.78
C VAL A 54 19.02 -29.33 -2.84
N ASP A 55 18.80 -29.94 -3.99
CA ASP A 55 19.59 -29.74 -5.20
C ASP A 55 18.67 -29.29 -6.33
N VAL A 56 18.63 -27.99 -6.56
CA VAL A 56 17.75 -27.37 -7.59
C VAL A 56 18.04 -27.89 -8.98
N ASN A 57 19.29 -28.16 -9.32
CA ASN A 57 19.65 -28.66 -10.64
C ASN A 57 19.12 -30.10 -10.84
N ARG A 58 19.24 -30.92 -9.80
CA ARG A 58 18.69 -32.28 -9.84
C ARG A 58 17.17 -32.28 -9.92
N ILE A 59 16.51 -31.43 -9.11
CA ILE A 59 15.05 -31.28 -9.14
C ILE A 59 14.58 -30.86 -10.54
N ASN A 60 15.19 -29.84 -11.12
CA ASN A 60 14.85 -29.36 -12.47
C ASN A 60 15.01 -30.48 -13.52
N TYR A 61 16.11 -31.27 -13.45
CA TYR A 61 16.30 -32.41 -14.34
C TYR A 61 15.18 -33.44 -14.17
N LEU A 62 14.85 -33.84 -12.93
CA LEU A 62 13.79 -34.79 -12.65
C LEU A 62 12.41 -34.28 -13.08
N GLU A 63 12.15 -32.98 -12.97
CA GLU A 63 10.91 -32.36 -13.44
C GLU A 63 10.76 -32.50 -14.97
N THR A 64 11.85 -32.46 -15.73
CA THR A 64 11.76 -32.72 -17.20
C THR A 64 11.29 -34.14 -17.51
N ILE A 65 11.48 -35.08 -16.59
CA ILE A 65 11.07 -36.48 -16.73
C ILE A 65 9.64 -36.68 -16.21
N TYR A 66 9.39 -36.28 -14.96
CA TYR A 66 8.13 -36.56 -14.25
C TYR A 66 7.02 -35.56 -14.52
N LYS A 67 7.34 -34.39 -15.10
CA LYS A 67 6.38 -33.31 -15.37
C LYS A 67 5.58 -32.85 -14.15
N HIS A 68 6.21 -32.93 -12.96
CA HIS A 68 5.59 -32.61 -11.68
C HIS A 68 6.68 -32.15 -10.69
N ASP A 69 6.61 -30.90 -10.27
CA ASP A 69 7.64 -30.24 -9.42
C ASP A 69 7.79 -30.90 -8.04
N VAL A 70 6.69 -31.21 -7.34
CA VAL A 70 6.75 -31.84 -6.01
C VAL A 70 7.26 -33.29 -6.09
N ILE A 71 6.86 -34.06 -7.10
CA ILE A 71 7.41 -35.41 -7.31
C ILE A 71 8.91 -35.34 -7.61
N ALA A 72 9.35 -34.40 -8.45
CA ALA A 72 10.76 -34.18 -8.74
C ALA A 72 11.55 -33.83 -7.46
N PHE A 73 10.99 -32.95 -6.63
CA PHE A 73 11.55 -32.58 -5.33
C PHE A 73 11.69 -33.80 -4.40
N THR A 74 10.59 -34.53 -4.15
CA THR A 74 10.60 -35.68 -3.22
C THR A 74 11.55 -36.76 -3.67
N ARG A 75 11.64 -37.04 -4.98
CA ARG A 75 12.60 -38.00 -5.55
C ARG A 75 14.05 -37.56 -5.41
N SER A 76 14.34 -36.27 -5.68
CA SER A 76 15.68 -35.70 -5.50
C SER A 76 16.16 -35.86 -4.07
N ILE A 77 15.32 -35.60 -3.07
CA ILE A 77 15.67 -35.80 -1.65
C ILE A 77 15.86 -37.27 -1.36
N SER A 78 14.97 -38.16 -1.85
CA SER A 78 14.99 -39.57 -1.59
C SER A 78 16.24 -40.31 -2.14
N GLU A 79 16.88 -39.75 -3.19
CA GLU A 79 18.15 -40.30 -3.72
C GLU A 79 19.28 -40.29 -2.70
N ASN A 80 19.24 -39.40 -1.69
CA ASN A 80 20.25 -39.32 -0.63
C ASN A 80 19.89 -40.11 0.64
N LEU A 81 18.72 -40.79 0.66
CA LEU A 81 18.19 -41.50 1.83
C LEU A 81 18.24 -43.00 1.62
N GLY A 82 18.32 -43.74 2.75
CA GLY A 82 18.22 -45.21 2.81
C GLY A 82 16.77 -45.69 2.93
N GLU A 83 16.51 -46.66 3.79
CA GLU A 83 15.18 -47.21 4.04
C GLU A 83 14.23 -46.19 4.69
N GLU A 84 14.76 -45.18 5.38
CA GLU A 84 14.06 -44.10 6.03
C GLU A 84 13.28 -43.19 5.01
N LYS A 85 13.65 -43.22 3.73
CA LYS A 85 12.95 -42.46 2.65
C LYS A 85 11.46 -42.74 2.58
N ARG A 86 10.98 -43.90 3.08
CA ARG A 86 9.55 -44.28 3.13
C ARG A 86 8.70 -43.27 3.92
N TRP A 87 9.32 -42.51 4.82
CA TRP A 87 8.65 -41.49 5.63
C TRP A 87 8.61 -40.09 5.00
N PHE A 88 9.40 -39.90 3.92
CA PHE A 88 9.36 -38.59 3.19
C PHE A 88 8.09 -38.51 2.38
N HIS A 89 7.36 -37.40 2.52
CA HIS A 89 6.02 -37.16 1.92
C HIS A 89 4.93 -38.15 2.43
N TYR A 90 5.10 -38.72 3.62
CA TYR A 90 4.17 -39.68 4.18
C TYR A 90 2.83 -39.02 4.55
N GLY A 91 1.74 -39.49 3.93
CA GLY A 91 0.38 -39.01 4.18
C GLY A 91 0.02 -37.68 3.53
N LEU A 92 0.99 -36.98 2.93
CA LEU A 92 0.80 -35.68 2.34
C LEU A 92 0.32 -35.72 0.88
N THR A 93 -0.37 -34.66 0.46
CA THR A 93 -0.55 -34.30 -0.94
C THR A 93 0.38 -33.14 -1.30
N SER A 94 0.65 -32.95 -2.59
CA SER A 94 1.57 -31.91 -3.07
C SER A 94 1.23 -30.52 -2.52
N THR A 95 -0.04 -30.17 -2.42
CA THR A 95 -0.50 -28.85 -1.96
C THR A 95 -0.45 -28.67 -0.45
N ASP A 96 -0.36 -29.73 0.33
CA ASP A 96 -0.01 -29.61 1.76
C ASP A 96 1.36 -28.96 1.91
N VAL A 97 2.32 -29.38 1.07
CA VAL A 97 3.67 -28.82 1.06
C VAL A 97 3.70 -27.44 0.38
N VAL A 98 3.10 -27.33 -0.81
CA VAL A 98 3.17 -26.09 -1.62
C VAL A 98 2.48 -24.92 -0.92
N ASP A 99 1.21 -25.07 -0.51
CA ASP A 99 0.46 -23.97 0.11
C ASP A 99 1.08 -23.56 1.46
N SER A 100 1.48 -24.53 2.28
CA SER A 100 2.13 -24.25 3.58
C SER A 100 3.49 -23.58 3.41
N ALA A 101 4.31 -24.01 2.47
CA ALA A 101 5.60 -23.39 2.19
C ALA A 101 5.46 -21.99 1.59
N MET A 102 4.48 -21.79 0.70
CA MET A 102 4.19 -20.45 0.18
C MET A 102 3.64 -19.51 1.26
N SER A 103 2.86 -20.01 2.22
CA SER A 103 2.47 -19.24 3.42
C SER A 103 3.68 -18.77 4.21
N LEU A 104 4.73 -19.58 4.37
CA LEU A 104 5.98 -19.16 5.02
C LEU A 104 6.65 -18.03 4.23
N ILE A 105 6.74 -18.15 2.91
CA ILE A 105 7.34 -17.15 2.02
C ILE A 105 6.54 -15.83 2.06
N TYR A 106 5.22 -15.90 1.97
CA TYR A 106 4.36 -14.71 2.04
C TYR A 106 4.46 -14.02 3.41
N ASN A 107 4.53 -14.81 4.49
CA ASN A 107 4.73 -14.30 5.85
C ASN A 107 6.07 -13.55 5.98
N GLU A 108 7.17 -14.14 5.52
CA GLU A 108 8.49 -13.51 5.52
C GLU A 108 8.51 -12.22 4.67
N ALA A 109 7.95 -12.26 3.47
CA ALA A 109 7.87 -11.11 2.58
C ALA A 109 7.07 -9.96 3.22
N THR A 110 5.89 -10.28 3.80
CA THR A 110 5.04 -9.27 4.46
C THR A 110 5.74 -8.65 5.66
N ASN A 111 6.43 -9.46 6.47
CA ASN A 111 7.20 -8.96 7.62
C ASN A 111 8.32 -7.99 7.20
N LYS A 112 8.90 -8.14 6.00
CA LYS A 112 9.87 -7.18 5.42
C LYS A 112 9.21 -5.89 4.92
N LEU A 113 7.92 -5.90 4.58
CA LEU A 113 7.19 -4.69 4.19
C LEU A 113 6.90 -3.75 5.36
N TYR A 114 6.64 -4.28 6.58
CA TYR A 114 6.27 -3.45 7.73
C TYR A 114 7.30 -2.36 8.06
N PRO A 115 8.60 -2.64 8.20
CA PRO A 115 9.58 -1.59 8.45
C PRO A 115 9.64 -0.54 7.33
N THR A 116 9.35 -0.95 6.09
CA THR A 116 9.33 -0.03 4.93
C THR A 116 8.10 0.89 4.97
N ILE A 117 6.94 0.34 5.36
CA ILE A 117 5.72 1.12 5.60
C ILE A 117 5.93 2.10 6.76
N ASP A 118 6.56 1.66 7.86
CA ASP A 118 6.82 2.50 9.02
C ASP A 118 7.74 3.68 8.71
N LYS A 119 8.75 3.48 7.85
CA LYS A 119 9.60 4.56 7.37
C LYS A 119 8.82 5.61 6.56
N LEU A 120 7.86 5.18 5.76
CA LEU A 120 7.01 6.11 5.01
C LEU A 120 6.01 6.83 5.93
N LEU A 121 5.44 6.14 6.90
CA LEU A 121 4.59 6.75 7.95
C LEU A 121 5.35 7.84 8.70
N GLU A 122 6.59 7.58 9.11
CA GLU A 122 7.40 8.60 9.79
C GLU A 122 7.70 9.78 8.88
N ALA A 123 8.04 9.55 7.60
CA ALA A 123 8.23 10.64 6.64
C ALA A 123 6.97 11.52 6.47
N TYR A 124 5.78 10.94 6.43
CA TYR A 124 4.53 11.70 6.40
C TYR A 124 4.32 12.49 7.70
N LYS A 125 4.54 11.86 8.85
CA LYS A 125 4.42 12.49 10.16
C LYS A 125 5.34 13.71 10.30
N GLU A 126 6.61 13.58 9.97
CA GLU A 126 7.58 14.68 10.00
C GLU A 126 7.11 15.87 9.15
N LYS A 127 6.68 15.61 7.91
CA LYS A 127 6.17 16.66 7.03
C LYS A 127 4.86 17.26 7.53
N ALA A 128 3.95 16.44 8.06
CA ALA A 128 2.71 16.92 8.66
C ALA A 128 2.98 17.90 9.80
N LEU A 129 3.83 17.52 10.75
CA LEU A 129 4.19 18.36 11.90
C LEU A 129 4.92 19.63 11.47
N LYS A 130 5.92 19.52 10.57
CA LYS A 130 6.69 20.65 10.08
C LYS A 130 5.81 21.72 9.45
N TYR A 131 4.84 21.32 8.63
CA TYR A 131 4.00 22.24 7.86
C TYR A 131 2.60 22.44 8.45
N LYS A 132 2.39 22.08 9.69
CA LYS A 132 1.11 22.21 10.41
C LYS A 132 0.52 23.62 10.33
N ASN A 133 1.38 24.64 10.49
CA ASN A 133 0.97 26.02 10.52
C ASN A 133 1.15 26.77 9.18
N LEU A 134 1.64 26.09 8.14
CA LEU A 134 1.77 26.68 6.82
C LEU A 134 0.39 26.74 6.16
N LYS A 135 -0.15 27.96 5.99
CA LYS A 135 -1.40 28.18 5.27
C LYS A 135 -1.23 27.90 3.78
N CYS A 136 -2.18 27.24 3.16
CA CYS A 136 -2.22 26.98 1.72
C CYS A 136 -3.65 27.05 1.19
N VAL A 137 -3.78 27.11 -0.13
CA VAL A 137 -5.08 26.96 -0.80
C VAL A 137 -5.51 25.51 -0.83
N ALA A 138 -6.68 25.21 -0.29
CA ALA A 138 -7.41 23.98 -0.60
C ALA A 138 -8.10 24.11 -1.96
N ARG A 139 -7.99 23.08 -2.78
CA ARG A 139 -8.64 23.02 -4.10
C ARG A 139 -9.63 21.88 -4.14
N THR A 140 -10.88 22.20 -4.50
CA THR A 140 -11.91 21.22 -4.87
C THR A 140 -12.21 21.39 -6.35
N HIS A 141 -12.41 20.30 -7.09
CA HIS A 141 -12.57 20.32 -8.56
C HIS A 141 -11.40 21.00 -9.32
N GLY A 142 -10.21 21.10 -8.68
CA GLY A 142 -9.05 21.83 -9.22
C GLY A 142 -9.12 23.35 -9.05
N VAL A 143 -10.20 23.89 -8.44
CA VAL A 143 -10.46 25.33 -8.25
C VAL A 143 -10.15 25.71 -6.80
N HIS A 144 -9.71 26.97 -6.60
CA HIS A 144 -9.46 27.53 -5.28
C HIS A 144 -10.75 27.57 -4.46
N GLY A 145 -10.77 26.88 -3.34
CA GLY A 145 -11.89 26.82 -2.41
C GLY A 145 -11.64 27.66 -1.18
N GLU A 146 -10.88 27.16 -0.22
CA GLU A 146 -10.66 27.76 1.08
C GLU A 146 -9.19 27.71 1.51
N ILE A 147 -8.83 28.49 2.54
CA ILE A 147 -7.48 28.40 3.15
C ILE A 147 -7.46 27.25 4.16
N THR A 148 -6.42 26.43 4.10
CA THR A 148 -6.21 25.30 5.01
C THR A 148 -4.74 25.17 5.42
N SER A 149 -4.39 24.15 6.24
CA SER A 149 -3.03 23.81 6.56
C SER A 149 -2.42 22.90 5.48
N PHE A 150 -1.21 23.23 5.03
CA PHE A 150 -0.45 22.38 4.12
C PHE A 150 -0.09 21.03 4.77
N GLY A 151 0.17 21.03 6.09
CA GLY A 151 0.46 19.82 6.85
C GLY A 151 -0.68 18.81 6.86
N LEU A 152 -1.94 19.24 6.73
CA LEU A 152 -3.09 18.33 6.67
C LEU A 152 -3.06 17.40 5.44
N LYS A 153 -2.38 17.76 4.35
CA LYS A 153 -2.17 16.87 3.21
C LYS A 153 -1.39 15.62 3.63
N PHE A 154 -0.29 15.81 4.36
CA PHE A 154 0.53 14.71 4.88
C PHE A 154 -0.16 13.96 6.02
N ALA A 155 -0.90 14.64 6.89
CA ALA A 155 -1.66 14.00 7.96
C ALA A 155 -2.74 13.04 7.39
N ARG A 156 -3.40 13.42 6.29
CA ARG A 156 -4.33 12.54 5.56
C ARG A 156 -3.61 11.30 5.02
N PHE A 157 -2.46 11.46 4.36
CA PHE A 157 -1.68 10.35 3.80
C PHE A 157 -1.16 9.40 4.90
N TYR A 158 -0.75 9.96 6.04
CA TYR A 158 -0.36 9.19 7.21
C TYR A 158 -1.50 8.29 7.70
N ASP A 159 -2.69 8.84 7.89
CA ASP A 159 -3.86 8.11 8.37
C ASP A 159 -4.34 7.04 7.36
N GLU A 160 -4.33 7.35 6.06
CA GLU A 160 -4.64 6.39 5.00
C GLU A 160 -3.67 5.20 4.98
N LEU A 161 -2.37 5.45 5.08
CA LEU A 161 -1.36 4.39 5.08
C LEU A 161 -1.41 3.55 6.36
N LYS A 162 -1.69 4.18 7.51
CA LYS A 162 -1.88 3.47 8.78
C LYS A 162 -3.04 2.48 8.70
N ARG A 163 -4.20 2.90 8.19
CA ARG A 163 -5.33 1.99 7.94
C ARG A 163 -4.97 0.85 6.97
N ASN A 164 -4.16 1.13 5.96
CA ASN A 164 -3.72 0.09 5.02
C ASN A 164 -2.74 -0.90 5.67
N LYS A 165 -1.88 -0.44 6.57
CA LYS A 165 -1.03 -1.33 7.39
C LYS A 165 -1.88 -2.28 8.23
N ASP A 166 -2.93 -1.78 8.89
CA ASP A 166 -3.83 -2.60 9.70
C ASP A 166 -4.57 -3.64 8.85
N ARG A 167 -5.01 -3.27 7.63
CA ARG A 167 -5.59 -4.22 6.67
C ARG A 167 -4.59 -5.29 6.26
N LEU A 168 -3.33 -4.92 6.03
CA LEU A 168 -2.28 -5.87 5.65
C LEU A 168 -2.00 -6.88 6.77
N ILE A 169 -1.97 -6.45 8.02
CA ILE A 169 -1.80 -7.33 9.19
C ILE A 169 -2.92 -8.36 9.25
N ASN A 170 -4.17 -7.95 9.01
CA ASN A 170 -5.31 -8.87 9.03
C ASN A 170 -5.29 -9.82 7.84
N ALA A 171 -5.03 -9.34 6.64
CA ALA A 171 -4.93 -10.17 5.44
C ALA A 171 -3.78 -11.18 5.52
N GLN A 172 -2.64 -10.80 6.11
CA GLN A 172 -1.52 -11.72 6.37
C GLN A 172 -1.93 -12.88 7.28
N LYS A 173 -2.67 -12.60 8.36
CA LYS A 173 -3.14 -13.64 9.29
C LYS A 173 -4.08 -14.64 8.63
N GLU A 174 -4.91 -14.18 7.69
CA GLU A 174 -5.83 -15.05 6.95
C GLU A 174 -5.11 -15.89 5.90
N LEU A 175 -4.14 -15.30 5.20
CA LEU A 175 -3.39 -15.95 4.13
C LEU A 175 -2.34 -16.93 4.66
N CYS A 176 -1.57 -16.52 5.68
CA CYS A 176 -0.38 -17.24 6.12
C CYS A 176 -0.79 -18.29 7.16
N VAL A 177 -1.21 -19.45 6.70
CA VAL A 177 -1.63 -20.60 7.51
C VAL A 177 -0.91 -21.88 7.08
N ILE A 178 -0.83 -22.86 7.95
CA ILE A 178 -0.34 -24.21 7.65
C ILE A 178 -1.55 -25.08 7.34
N LYS A 179 -1.57 -25.68 6.16
CA LYS A 179 -2.63 -26.59 5.68
C LYS A 179 -2.03 -27.98 5.42
N LEU A 180 -2.41 -28.98 6.19
CA LEU A 180 -1.96 -30.37 6.10
C LEU A 180 -3.14 -31.36 6.17
N GLU A 181 -4.23 -31.01 5.49
CA GLU A 181 -5.51 -31.73 5.53
C GLU A 181 -5.64 -32.85 4.48
N GLY A 182 -4.56 -33.08 3.68
CA GLY A 182 -4.50 -34.12 2.67
C GLY A 182 -5.19 -33.75 1.35
N ALA A 183 -5.47 -34.78 0.54
CA ALA A 183 -5.84 -34.63 -0.88
C ALA A 183 -7.16 -33.92 -1.14
N VAL A 184 -8.09 -33.91 -0.16
CA VAL A 184 -9.45 -33.32 -0.30
C VAL A 184 -9.89 -32.56 0.96
N GLY A 185 -8.99 -32.28 1.90
CA GLY A 185 -9.29 -31.50 3.10
C GLY A 185 -10.03 -32.28 4.21
N ASN A 186 -9.90 -33.58 4.27
CA ASN A 186 -10.65 -34.43 5.22
C ASN A 186 -9.76 -35.22 6.20
N PHE A 187 -8.47 -34.97 6.25
CA PHE A 187 -7.49 -35.63 7.14
C PHE A 187 -7.43 -37.17 7.03
N LEU A 188 -7.85 -37.74 5.88
CA LEU A 188 -7.90 -39.20 5.73
C LEU A 188 -6.55 -39.89 6.00
N MET A 189 -5.46 -39.32 5.50
CA MET A 189 -4.10 -39.87 5.59
C MET A 189 -3.18 -39.09 6.53
N THR A 190 -3.62 -37.95 7.01
CA THR A 190 -2.90 -37.06 7.96
C THR A 190 -3.67 -37.01 9.28
N ASP A 191 -3.03 -36.48 10.31
CA ASP A 191 -3.63 -36.33 11.63
C ASP A 191 -3.74 -34.82 11.95
N PRO A 192 -4.89 -34.32 12.42
CA PRO A 192 -5.03 -32.92 12.83
C PRO A 192 -3.95 -32.44 13.82
N GLU A 193 -3.43 -33.33 14.67
CA GLU A 193 -2.34 -32.99 15.60
C GLU A 193 -1.02 -32.71 14.89
N VAL A 194 -0.78 -33.32 13.72
CA VAL A 194 0.40 -33.02 12.88
C VAL A 194 0.30 -31.59 12.35
N GLU A 195 -0.85 -31.20 11.83
CA GLU A 195 -1.09 -29.84 11.35
C GLU A 195 -0.91 -28.80 12.46
N ASN A 196 -1.55 -29.01 13.61
CA ASN A 196 -1.42 -28.15 14.78
C ASN A 196 0.04 -28.01 15.25
N TYR A 197 0.77 -29.12 15.27
CA TYR A 197 2.18 -29.11 15.65
C TYR A 197 3.03 -28.27 14.69
N VAL A 198 2.85 -28.46 13.38
CA VAL A 198 3.61 -27.74 12.35
C VAL A 198 3.24 -26.26 12.36
N ALA A 199 1.97 -25.93 12.51
CA ALA A 199 1.52 -24.55 12.63
C ALA A 199 2.15 -23.84 13.83
N HIS A 200 2.13 -24.48 15.00
CA HIS A 200 2.78 -23.97 16.21
C HIS A 200 4.30 -23.78 16.03
N LYS A 201 4.96 -24.75 15.40
CA LYS A 201 6.41 -24.69 15.13
C LYS A 201 6.81 -23.47 14.29
N PHE A 202 5.99 -23.08 13.32
CA PHE A 202 6.24 -21.92 12.46
C PHE A 202 5.54 -20.64 12.93
N ASN A 203 4.87 -20.68 14.10
CA ASN A 203 4.10 -19.55 14.65
C ASN A 203 3.05 -19.01 13.66
N LEU A 204 2.35 -19.93 12.99
CA LEU A 204 1.22 -19.66 12.11
C LEU A 204 -0.04 -20.34 12.64
N ALA A 205 -1.20 -19.94 12.12
CA ALA A 205 -2.48 -20.60 12.39
C ALA A 205 -2.70 -21.77 11.41
N THR A 206 -3.80 -22.49 11.61
CA THR A 206 -4.36 -23.45 10.63
C THR A 206 -5.60 -22.84 9.98
N PRO A 207 -5.98 -23.24 8.75
CA PRO A 207 -7.25 -22.87 8.19
C PRO A 207 -8.42 -23.50 9.01
N ARG A 208 -9.57 -22.87 9.01
CA ARG A 208 -10.76 -23.46 9.65
C ARG A 208 -11.34 -24.63 8.85
N ILE A 209 -11.11 -24.62 7.57
CA ILE A 209 -11.46 -25.63 6.58
C ILE A 209 -10.69 -25.35 5.31
N ALA A 210 -10.24 -26.39 4.65
CA ALA A 210 -9.69 -26.32 3.30
C ALA A 210 -10.26 -27.45 2.43
N THR A 211 -9.94 -27.43 1.16
CA THR A 211 -10.11 -28.55 0.23
C THR A 211 -8.75 -29.21 -0.01
N GLN A 212 -8.38 -29.54 -1.23
CA GLN A 212 -6.98 -29.86 -1.53
C GLN A 212 -6.07 -28.64 -1.33
N VAL A 213 -6.62 -27.42 -1.40
CA VAL A 213 -5.93 -26.14 -1.28
C VAL A 213 -6.58 -25.25 -0.24
N ILE A 214 -5.83 -24.25 0.25
CA ILE A 214 -6.38 -23.10 0.98
C ILE A 214 -7.33 -22.35 0.04
N ALA A 215 -8.47 -21.88 0.54
CA ALA A 215 -9.42 -21.11 -0.25
C ALA A 215 -8.76 -19.85 -0.84
N ARG A 216 -8.96 -19.60 -2.14
CA ARG A 216 -8.23 -18.53 -2.87
C ARG A 216 -8.81 -17.14 -2.67
N ASP A 217 -9.95 -17.01 -2.00
CA ASP A 217 -10.47 -15.71 -1.56
C ASP A 217 -9.52 -15.00 -0.58
N VAL A 218 -8.83 -15.74 0.32
CA VAL A 218 -7.83 -15.14 1.23
C VAL A 218 -6.59 -14.66 0.47
N HIS A 219 -6.18 -15.35 -0.60
CA HIS A 219 -5.11 -14.93 -1.49
C HIS A 219 -5.49 -13.65 -2.24
N THR A 220 -6.70 -13.61 -2.77
CA THR A 220 -7.26 -12.43 -3.46
C THR A 220 -7.43 -11.26 -2.51
N ASN A 221 -7.94 -11.47 -1.28
CA ASN A 221 -8.03 -10.43 -0.27
C ASN A 221 -6.66 -9.82 0.05
N TYR A 222 -5.63 -10.64 0.21
CA TYR A 222 -4.27 -10.16 0.45
C TYR A 222 -3.76 -9.29 -0.72
N LEU A 223 -3.89 -9.73 -1.96
CA LEU A 223 -3.49 -8.96 -3.14
C LEU A 223 -4.33 -7.67 -3.31
N ASN A 224 -5.61 -7.68 -2.92
CA ASN A 224 -6.42 -6.47 -2.87
C ASN A 224 -5.86 -5.44 -1.88
N VAL A 225 -5.40 -5.87 -0.71
CA VAL A 225 -4.77 -4.96 0.26
C VAL A 225 -3.46 -4.41 -0.27
N ILE A 226 -2.61 -5.23 -0.92
CA ILE A 226 -1.40 -4.76 -1.61
C ILE A 226 -1.76 -3.73 -2.70
N SER A 227 -2.83 -3.97 -3.45
CA SER A 227 -3.37 -3.04 -4.45
C SER A 227 -3.87 -1.72 -3.84
N LEU A 228 -4.51 -1.76 -2.67
CA LEU A 228 -4.90 -0.54 -1.94
C LEU A 228 -3.69 0.28 -1.51
N ILE A 229 -2.61 -0.36 -1.04
CA ILE A 229 -1.35 0.33 -0.71
C ILE A 229 -0.76 0.98 -1.97
N ALA A 230 -0.69 0.27 -3.08
CA ALA A 230 -0.21 0.82 -4.35
C ALA A 230 -1.05 2.00 -4.84
N THR A 231 -2.38 1.91 -4.69
CA THR A 231 -3.32 2.98 -5.04
C THR A 231 -3.18 4.20 -4.12
N HIS A 232 -2.92 3.98 -2.82
CA HIS A 232 -2.56 5.06 -1.90
C HIS A 232 -1.30 5.79 -2.37
N LEU A 233 -0.23 5.06 -2.74
CA LEU A 233 0.99 5.67 -3.25
C LEU A 233 0.75 6.45 -4.55
N GLU A 234 -0.12 5.96 -5.43
CA GLU A 234 -0.54 6.70 -6.63
C GLU A 234 -1.31 7.97 -6.27
N ASN A 235 -2.23 7.93 -5.29
CA ASN A 235 -2.96 9.11 -4.81
C ASN A 235 -2.01 10.21 -4.32
N VAL A 236 -0.99 9.84 -3.54
CA VAL A 236 0.08 10.75 -3.11
C VAL A 236 0.84 11.32 -4.31
N ALA A 237 1.20 10.46 -5.26
CA ALA A 237 1.91 10.85 -6.46
C ALA A 237 1.10 11.82 -7.33
N VAL A 238 -0.18 11.59 -7.51
CA VAL A 238 -1.09 12.46 -8.27
C VAL A 238 -1.23 13.82 -7.61
N GLU A 239 -1.39 13.89 -6.30
CA GLU A 239 -1.46 15.16 -5.57
C GLU A 239 -0.20 16.01 -5.81
N PHE A 240 0.99 15.44 -5.56
CA PHE A 240 2.23 16.22 -5.71
C PHE A 240 2.59 16.53 -7.17
N ARG A 241 2.23 15.67 -8.14
CA ARG A 241 2.33 16.00 -9.56
C ARG A 241 1.44 17.19 -9.94
N ASN A 242 0.22 17.29 -9.39
CA ASN A 242 -0.63 18.45 -9.60
C ASN A 242 -0.05 19.71 -8.98
N LEU A 243 0.55 19.61 -7.78
CA LEU A 243 1.17 20.76 -7.12
C LEU A 243 2.50 21.19 -7.77
N SER A 244 3.13 20.33 -8.59
CA SER A 244 4.36 20.64 -9.33
C SER A 244 4.15 21.26 -10.71
N ARG A 245 2.89 21.45 -11.16
CA ARG A 245 2.60 22.12 -12.43
C ARG A 245 3.14 23.54 -12.42
N THR A 246 3.62 24.03 -13.57
CA THR A 246 4.28 25.34 -13.72
C THR A 246 3.44 26.48 -13.12
N GLU A 247 2.11 26.46 -13.32
CA GLU A 247 1.18 27.50 -12.87
C GLU A 247 0.92 27.48 -11.36
N ILE A 248 1.21 26.35 -10.69
CA ILE A 248 1.01 26.12 -9.26
C ILE A 248 2.34 26.22 -8.52
N ASN A 249 3.31 25.38 -8.90
CA ASN A 249 4.67 25.33 -8.41
C ASN A 249 4.80 25.40 -6.87
N GLU A 250 3.94 24.67 -6.17
CA GLU A 250 3.95 24.61 -4.71
C GLU A 250 4.91 23.55 -4.17
N VAL A 251 5.13 22.48 -4.96
CA VAL A 251 5.98 21.32 -4.58
C VAL A 251 6.76 20.85 -5.80
N ASN A 252 7.99 20.39 -5.60
CA ASN A 252 8.78 19.74 -6.64
C ASN A 252 9.51 18.52 -6.07
N GLU A 253 9.73 17.47 -6.89
CA GLU A 253 10.70 16.44 -6.54
C GLU A 253 12.10 17.05 -6.39
N TYR A 254 12.90 16.49 -5.48
CA TYR A 254 14.31 16.87 -5.39
C TYR A 254 15.03 16.53 -6.69
N PHE A 255 15.72 17.50 -7.22
CA PHE A 255 16.50 17.39 -8.46
C PHE A 255 17.98 17.52 -8.13
N SER A 256 18.75 16.43 -8.30
CA SER A 256 20.18 16.46 -7.99
C SER A 256 20.97 17.22 -9.06
N LYS A 257 22.14 17.72 -8.68
CA LYS A 257 23.01 18.56 -9.54
C LYS A 257 23.30 17.94 -10.90
N ASP A 258 23.49 16.62 -10.94
CA ASP A 258 23.85 15.90 -12.17
C ASP A 258 22.67 15.27 -12.89
N GLN A 259 21.48 15.36 -12.31
CA GLN A 259 20.26 14.80 -12.88
C GLN A 259 19.85 15.59 -14.13
N LYS A 260 19.31 14.88 -15.14
CA LYS A 260 18.72 15.48 -16.34
C LYS A 260 17.22 15.25 -16.33
N GLY A 261 16.46 16.35 -16.45
CA GLY A 261 14.98 16.30 -16.40
C GLY A 261 14.33 16.04 -17.75
N SER A 262 15.04 16.43 -18.82
CA SER A 262 14.56 16.30 -20.20
C SER A 262 15.75 16.15 -21.16
N SER A 263 15.59 15.32 -22.18
CA SER A 263 16.60 15.14 -23.22
C SER A 263 16.72 16.35 -24.17
N ALA A 264 15.63 17.15 -24.29
CA ALA A 264 15.54 18.26 -25.23
C ALA A 264 15.46 19.64 -24.57
N MET A 265 14.97 19.70 -23.34
CA MET A 265 14.68 20.97 -22.64
C MET A 265 15.40 21.03 -21.29
N PRO A 266 16.59 21.66 -21.20
CA PRO A 266 17.41 21.64 -20.00
C PRO A 266 16.77 22.25 -18.74
N HIS A 267 15.81 23.18 -18.90
CA HIS A 267 15.10 23.84 -17.80
C HIS A 267 13.96 23.01 -17.22
N LYS A 268 13.57 21.89 -17.86
CA LYS A 268 12.38 21.14 -17.53
C LYS A 268 12.65 20.05 -16.49
N HIS A 269 12.20 20.26 -15.27
CA HIS A 269 12.30 19.34 -14.14
C HIS A 269 11.02 18.51 -14.02
N ASN A 270 10.97 17.36 -14.68
CA ASN A 270 9.79 16.48 -14.65
C ASN A 270 9.71 15.69 -13.33
N PRO A 271 8.51 15.46 -12.78
CA PRO A 271 8.30 14.64 -11.57
C PRO A 271 8.32 13.13 -11.91
N ILE A 272 9.46 12.65 -12.44
CA ILE A 272 9.61 11.29 -13.00
C ILE A 272 9.42 10.20 -11.95
N GLY A 273 9.81 10.48 -10.70
CA GLY A 273 9.62 9.53 -9.60
C GLY A 273 8.16 9.29 -9.29
N LEU A 274 7.36 10.35 -9.22
CA LEU A 274 5.92 10.30 -8.99
C LEU A 274 5.17 9.68 -10.19
N GLU A 275 5.61 9.97 -11.42
CA GLU A 275 5.05 9.35 -12.63
C GLU A 275 5.30 7.84 -12.66
N ASN A 276 6.50 7.41 -12.26
CA ASN A 276 6.86 6.01 -12.17
C ASN A 276 5.98 5.26 -11.14
N ILE A 277 5.75 5.84 -9.95
CA ILE A 277 4.82 5.29 -8.96
C ILE A 277 3.42 5.11 -9.54
N SER A 278 2.89 6.12 -10.24
CA SER A 278 1.57 6.05 -10.89
C SER A 278 1.49 4.93 -11.93
N GLY A 279 2.57 4.72 -12.70
CA GLY A 279 2.65 3.64 -13.69
C GLY A 279 2.65 2.26 -13.05
N LEU A 280 3.46 2.05 -12.01
CA LEU A 280 3.59 0.76 -11.32
C LEU A 280 2.34 0.36 -10.54
N ALA A 281 1.60 1.32 -9.99
CA ALA A 281 0.33 1.04 -9.31
C ALA A 281 -0.70 0.35 -10.22
N ARG A 282 -0.67 0.65 -11.52
CA ARG A 282 -1.55 0.00 -12.51
C ARG A 282 -1.27 -1.50 -12.63
N LEU A 283 0.01 -1.89 -12.59
CA LEU A 283 0.41 -3.30 -12.65
C LEU A 283 -0.05 -4.05 -11.41
N VAL A 284 0.18 -3.49 -10.22
CA VAL A 284 -0.24 -4.11 -8.95
C VAL A 284 -1.76 -4.32 -8.91
N ARG A 285 -2.56 -3.34 -9.40
CA ARG A 285 -4.02 -3.52 -9.55
C ARG A 285 -4.36 -4.62 -10.56
N GLY A 286 -3.64 -4.71 -11.67
CA GLY A 286 -3.83 -5.79 -12.66
C GLY A 286 -3.58 -7.17 -12.06
N TYR A 287 -2.54 -7.33 -11.24
CA TYR A 287 -2.25 -8.59 -10.54
C TYR A 287 -3.33 -8.95 -9.52
N SER A 288 -3.81 -7.97 -8.76
CA SER A 288 -4.94 -8.16 -7.86
C SER A 288 -6.21 -8.59 -8.62
N PHE A 289 -6.49 -7.96 -9.76
CA PHE A 289 -7.64 -8.32 -10.59
C PHE A 289 -7.53 -9.76 -11.11
N ALA A 290 -6.35 -10.17 -11.60
CA ALA A 290 -6.11 -11.53 -12.08
C ALA A 290 -6.31 -12.62 -11.01
N SER A 291 -6.19 -12.28 -9.71
CA SER A 291 -6.38 -13.24 -8.62
C SER A 291 -7.84 -13.63 -8.38
N TYR A 292 -8.81 -12.85 -8.85
CA TYR A 292 -10.23 -13.18 -8.67
C TYR A 292 -10.63 -14.47 -9.37
N ASP A 293 -10.05 -14.73 -10.54
CA ASP A 293 -10.34 -15.96 -11.30
C ASP A 293 -9.78 -17.21 -10.61
N ASN A 294 -8.82 -17.05 -9.70
CA ASN A 294 -8.27 -18.15 -8.91
C ASN A 294 -9.23 -18.66 -7.81
N ILE A 295 -10.29 -17.90 -7.48
CA ILE A 295 -11.29 -18.32 -6.49
C ILE A 295 -12.18 -19.42 -7.05
N CYS A 296 -12.50 -19.36 -8.33
CA CYS A 296 -13.48 -20.26 -8.99
C CYS A 296 -12.79 -21.53 -9.51
N LEU A 297 -12.36 -22.41 -8.61
CA LEU A 297 -11.78 -23.70 -8.96
C LEU A 297 -12.85 -24.79 -9.13
N TYR A 298 -12.54 -25.85 -9.89
CA TYR A 298 -13.42 -26.99 -10.02
C TYR A 298 -13.35 -27.87 -8.78
N HIS A 299 -14.49 -28.08 -8.16
CA HIS A 299 -14.66 -28.97 -7.00
C HIS A 299 -13.65 -28.66 -5.87
N GLU A 300 -12.91 -29.64 -5.41
CA GLU A 300 -11.91 -29.50 -4.36
C GLU A 300 -10.61 -28.85 -4.85
N ARG A 301 -10.32 -28.84 -6.17
CA ARG A 301 -9.25 -28.10 -6.84
C ARG A 301 -9.15 -28.46 -8.33
N ASP A 302 -8.84 -27.47 -9.16
CA ASP A 302 -8.06 -27.63 -10.39
C ASP A 302 -6.73 -26.83 -10.30
N ILE A 303 -5.83 -26.95 -11.29
CA ILE A 303 -4.49 -26.34 -11.20
C ILE A 303 -4.37 -24.97 -11.90
N SER A 304 -5.46 -24.40 -12.40
CA SER A 304 -5.45 -23.14 -13.15
C SER A 304 -4.84 -21.96 -12.38
N HIS A 305 -5.06 -21.91 -11.06
CA HIS A 305 -4.53 -20.89 -10.18
C HIS A 305 -2.98 -20.88 -10.14
N SER A 306 -2.34 -22.05 -10.26
CA SER A 306 -0.92 -22.23 -9.97
C SER A 306 -0.01 -21.41 -10.89
N SER A 307 -0.27 -21.41 -12.21
CA SER A 307 0.53 -20.65 -13.18
C SER A 307 0.43 -19.15 -12.96
N ASN A 308 -0.76 -18.67 -12.59
CA ASN A 308 -1.05 -17.28 -12.30
C ASN A 308 -0.33 -16.85 -11.00
N GLU A 309 -0.51 -17.58 -9.90
CA GLU A 309 0.06 -17.25 -8.58
C GLU A 309 1.59 -17.18 -8.58
N ARG A 310 2.27 -18.01 -9.39
CA ARG A 310 3.74 -17.97 -9.55
C ARG A 310 4.26 -16.61 -10.04
N ILE A 311 3.44 -15.85 -10.77
CA ILE A 311 3.79 -14.55 -11.31
C ILE A 311 3.29 -13.43 -10.41
N ILE A 312 1.98 -13.41 -10.12
CA ILE A 312 1.34 -12.24 -9.52
C ILE A 312 1.83 -11.93 -8.10
N PHE A 313 2.12 -12.95 -7.28
CA PHE A 313 2.62 -12.72 -5.90
C PHE A 313 4.05 -12.20 -5.88
N LEU A 314 4.96 -12.84 -6.63
CA LEU A 314 6.34 -12.38 -6.74
C LEU A 314 6.39 -10.93 -7.23
N ASP A 315 5.68 -10.64 -8.31
CA ASP A 315 5.73 -9.33 -8.95
C ASP A 315 5.04 -8.27 -8.09
N ALA A 316 3.87 -8.55 -7.52
CA ALA A 316 3.15 -7.59 -6.67
C ALA A 316 3.95 -7.22 -5.40
N LEU A 317 4.53 -8.21 -4.71
CA LEU A 317 5.29 -7.97 -3.48
C LEU A 317 6.62 -7.27 -3.73
N THR A 318 7.30 -7.61 -4.81
CA THR A 318 8.54 -6.93 -5.21
C THR A 318 8.26 -5.47 -5.60
N LEU A 319 7.22 -5.24 -6.42
CA LEU A 319 6.83 -3.89 -6.85
C LEU A 319 6.39 -3.02 -5.68
N ILE A 320 5.56 -3.53 -4.78
CA ILE A 320 5.09 -2.71 -3.66
C ILE A 320 6.24 -2.31 -2.73
N SER A 321 7.20 -3.20 -2.48
CA SER A 321 8.40 -2.88 -1.71
C SER A 321 9.22 -1.78 -2.39
N TYR A 322 9.48 -1.92 -3.68
CA TYR A 322 10.16 -0.89 -4.48
C TYR A 322 9.42 0.46 -4.41
N MET A 323 8.11 0.46 -4.60
CA MET A 323 7.28 1.68 -4.59
C MET A 323 7.29 2.37 -3.24
N LEU A 324 7.19 1.63 -2.13
CA LEU A 324 7.26 2.16 -0.76
C LEU A 324 8.62 2.82 -0.49
N LYS A 325 9.73 2.13 -0.82
CA LYS A 325 11.09 2.65 -0.67
C LYS A 325 11.32 3.91 -1.53
N ARG A 326 10.79 3.90 -2.76
CA ARG A 326 10.88 5.05 -3.66
C ARG A 326 10.07 6.24 -3.16
N MET A 327 8.82 6.01 -2.74
CA MET A 327 7.96 7.07 -2.19
C MET A 327 8.57 7.69 -0.94
N THR A 328 9.12 6.90 -0.03
CA THR A 328 9.80 7.41 1.16
C THR A 328 10.94 8.38 0.79
N ARG A 329 11.77 8.02 -0.19
CA ARG A 329 12.84 8.91 -0.68
C ARG A 329 12.28 10.20 -1.28
N ILE A 330 11.20 10.11 -2.07
CA ILE A 330 10.55 11.28 -2.66
C ILE A 330 10.00 12.19 -1.57
N ILE A 331 9.25 11.68 -0.61
CA ILE A 331 8.65 12.48 0.48
C ILE A 331 9.71 13.18 1.32
N ASN A 332 10.81 12.49 1.67
CA ASN A 332 11.90 13.08 2.43
C ASN A 332 12.58 14.20 1.63
N GLY A 333 12.77 14.00 0.32
CA GLY A 333 13.43 14.94 -0.56
C GLY A 333 12.53 16.04 -1.16
N LEU A 334 11.20 16.05 -0.89
CA LEU A 334 10.31 17.05 -1.47
C LEU A 334 10.78 18.49 -1.18
N VAL A 335 10.89 19.28 -2.23
CA VAL A 335 11.11 20.72 -2.18
C VAL A 335 9.75 21.40 -2.06
N ILE A 336 9.53 22.07 -0.94
CA ILE A 336 8.28 22.80 -0.65
C ILE A 336 8.55 24.29 -0.88
N ASN A 337 7.85 24.86 -1.84
CA ASN A 337 7.99 26.28 -2.23
C ASN A 337 7.03 27.14 -1.40
N GLU A 338 7.40 27.41 -0.14
CA GLU A 338 6.53 28.12 0.82
C GLU A 338 6.07 29.47 0.31
N ASP A 339 6.94 30.23 -0.36
CA ASP A 339 6.59 31.54 -0.94
C ASP A 339 5.49 31.41 -2.01
N ASN A 340 5.58 30.39 -2.88
CA ASN A 340 4.54 30.15 -3.90
C ASN A 340 3.22 29.65 -3.28
N ILE A 341 3.31 28.84 -2.22
CA ILE A 341 2.13 28.38 -1.46
C ILE A 341 1.38 29.58 -0.92
N ILE A 342 2.08 30.54 -0.31
CA ILE A 342 1.49 31.77 0.23
C ILE A 342 1.00 32.68 -0.91
N ALA A 343 1.80 32.87 -1.96
CA ALA A 343 1.41 33.71 -3.11
C ALA A 343 0.12 33.20 -3.79
N ASN A 344 -0.06 31.88 -3.87
CA ASN A 344 -1.25 31.29 -4.47
C ASN A 344 -2.54 31.60 -3.68
N ILE A 345 -2.46 31.86 -2.37
CA ILE A 345 -3.61 32.30 -1.56
C ILE A 345 -4.17 33.64 -2.10
N TYR A 346 -3.28 34.53 -2.55
CA TYR A 346 -3.66 35.87 -2.99
C TYR A 346 -3.97 35.98 -4.50
N LYS A 347 -3.79 34.89 -5.29
CA LYS A 347 -4.06 34.88 -6.75
C LYS A 347 -5.47 35.29 -7.10
N THR A 348 -6.45 34.94 -6.28
CA THR A 348 -7.87 35.24 -6.50
C THR A 348 -8.33 36.51 -5.78
N LYS A 349 -7.38 37.37 -5.36
CA LYS A 349 -7.71 38.71 -4.81
C LYS A 349 -8.77 38.72 -3.71
N GLY A 350 -8.65 37.74 -2.78
CA GLY A 350 -9.50 37.68 -1.60
C GLY A 350 -10.78 36.85 -1.75
N LEU A 351 -11.07 36.25 -2.91
CA LEU A 351 -12.28 35.43 -3.08
C LEU A 351 -12.39 34.24 -2.10
N LEU A 352 -11.26 33.76 -1.57
CA LEU A 352 -11.23 32.69 -0.56
C LEU A 352 -11.94 33.05 0.75
N TYR A 353 -12.24 34.33 0.96
CA TYR A 353 -12.98 34.85 2.13
C TYR A 353 -14.49 34.92 1.91
N SER A 354 -15.01 34.60 0.72
CA SER A 354 -16.43 34.78 0.36
C SER A 354 -17.38 34.05 1.31
N GLU A 355 -17.05 32.82 1.75
CA GLU A 355 -17.87 32.09 2.71
C GLU A 355 -17.89 32.78 4.10
N LYS A 356 -16.77 33.38 4.52
CA LYS A 356 -16.72 34.12 5.79
C LYS A 356 -17.58 35.41 5.73
N VAL A 357 -17.59 36.11 4.59
CA VAL A 357 -18.46 37.25 4.36
C VAL A 357 -19.93 36.83 4.37
N LEU A 358 -20.26 35.74 3.66
CA LEU A 358 -21.62 35.16 3.64
C LEU A 358 -22.09 34.82 5.05
N THR A 359 -21.26 34.11 5.83
CA THR A 359 -21.58 33.72 7.20
C THR A 359 -21.81 34.98 8.08
N LYS A 360 -20.94 35.98 7.95
CA LYS A 360 -21.07 37.24 8.71
C LYS A 360 -22.34 38.02 8.43
N LEU A 361 -22.78 38.03 7.16
CA LEU A 361 -24.07 38.61 6.76
C LEU A 361 -25.25 37.87 7.37
N ILE A 362 -25.20 36.53 7.40
CA ILE A 362 -26.25 35.73 8.05
C ILE A 362 -26.30 36.05 9.55
N GLU A 363 -25.15 36.13 10.21
CA GLU A 363 -25.03 36.51 11.65
C GLU A 363 -25.60 37.92 11.92
N SER A 364 -25.61 38.86 10.91
CA SER A 364 -26.21 40.16 11.02
C SER A 364 -27.73 40.17 10.77
N GLY A 365 -28.35 39.02 10.52
CA GLY A 365 -29.80 38.88 10.36
C GLY A 365 -30.27 38.85 8.88
N VAL A 366 -29.35 38.78 7.91
CA VAL A 366 -29.65 38.59 6.49
C VAL A 366 -30.01 37.14 6.19
N SER A 367 -31.00 36.92 5.31
CA SER A 367 -31.29 35.56 4.81
C SER A 367 -30.07 34.98 4.06
N ARG A 368 -29.96 33.66 4.06
CA ARG A 368 -28.84 32.98 3.38
C ARG A 368 -28.84 33.28 1.88
N GLU A 369 -30.00 33.30 1.28
CA GLU A 369 -30.21 33.55 -0.15
C GLU A 369 -29.77 34.98 -0.54
N GLU A 370 -30.26 35.99 0.17
CA GLU A 370 -29.88 37.38 -0.06
C GLU A 370 -28.38 37.63 0.19
N ALA A 371 -27.84 37.05 1.26
CA ALA A 371 -26.41 37.12 1.55
C ALA A 371 -25.60 36.51 0.40
N TYR A 372 -26.00 35.31 -0.07
CA TYR A 372 -25.32 34.60 -1.16
C TYR A 372 -25.34 35.46 -2.45
N ASP A 373 -26.50 35.93 -2.88
CA ASP A 373 -26.67 36.67 -4.13
C ASP A 373 -25.81 37.94 -4.12
N ASN A 374 -25.79 38.69 -3.03
CA ASN A 374 -25.01 39.92 -2.92
C ASN A 374 -23.50 39.69 -2.84
N VAL A 375 -23.05 38.63 -2.14
CA VAL A 375 -21.66 38.24 -2.14
C VAL A 375 -21.21 37.76 -3.52
N GLN A 376 -22.08 37.02 -4.24
CA GLN A 376 -21.82 36.54 -5.60
C GLN A 376 -21.67 37.68 -6.59
N VAL A 377 -22.48 38.74 -6.48
CA VAL A 377 -22.33 39.94 -7.35
C VAL A 377 -20.93 40.53 -7.20
N CYS A 378 -20.43 40.70 -5.98
CA CYS A 378 -19.08 41.21 -5.75
C CYS A 378 -18.01 40.25 -6.26
N ALA A 379 -18.17 38.94 -5.99
CA ALA A 379 -17.23 37.89 -6.41
C ALA A 379 -17.14 37.83 -7.95
N ASN A 380 -18.27 37.90 -8.66
CA ASN A 380 -18.34 37.90 -10.13
C ASN A 380 -17.61 39.07 -10.76
N LYS A 381 -17.66 40.25 -10.14
CA LYS A 381 -16.91 41.43 -10.62
C LYS A 381 -15.40 41.13 -10.59
N VAL A 382 -14.91 40.57 -9.50
CA VAL A 382 -13.50 40.19 -9.35
C VAL A 382 -13.10 39.10 -10.34
N TYR A 383 -13.91 38.06 -10.45
CA TYR A 383 -13.66 36.94 -11.39
C TYR A 383 -13.64 37.45 -12.85
N ASN A 384 -14.63 38.22 -13.26
CA ASN A 384 -14.77 38.77 -14.65
C ASN A 384 -13.69 39.81 -14.97
N SER A 385 -13.09 40.45 -13.97
CA SER A 385 -11.94 41.33 -14.14
C SER A 385 -10.61 40.59 -14.39
N ASN A 386 -10.65 39.28 -14.48
CA ASN A 386 -9.46 38.42 -14.49
C ASN A 386 -8.54 38.66 -13.26
N PHE A 387 -9.16 38.79 -12.09
CA PHE A 387 -8.50 39.02 -10.79
C PHE A 387 -7.64 40.31 -10.73
N THR A 388 -8.04 41.38 -11.46
CA THR A 388 -7.41 42.69 -11.32
C THR A 388 -8.06 43.53 -10.23
N LEU A 389 -9.37 43.29 -9.93
CA LEU A 389 -10.09 43.93 -8.83
C LEU A 389 -9.85 43.15 -7.52
N ASP A 390 -9.93 43.86 -6.40
CA ASP A 390 -9.82 43.30 -5.05
C ASP A 390 -11.20 43.03 -4.45
N PHE A 391 -11.42 41.83 -3.92
CA PHE A 391 -12.74 41.42 -3.42
C PHE A 391 -13.17 42.24 -2.21
N LYS A 392 -12.27 42.51 -1.27
CA LYS A 392 -12.55 43.35 -0.10
C LYS A 392 -13.01 44.73 -0.49
N GLU A 393 -12.36 45.33 -1.48
CA GLU A 393 -12.74 46.65 -1.98
C GLU A 393 -14.08 46.65 -2.72
N GLU A 394 -14.40 45.58 -3.46
CA GLU A 394 -15.72 45.45 -4.11
C GLU A 394 -16.84 45.21 -3.08
N LEU A 395 -16.60 44.53 -1.97
CA LEU A 395 -17.54 44.42 -0.85
C LEU A 395 -17.82 45.78 -0.24
N LYS A 396 -16.79 46.59 0.02
CA LYS A 396 -16.95 47.98 0.57
C LYS A 396 -17.71 48.96 -0.34
N LYS A 397 -17.81 48.69 -1.65
CA LYS A 397 -18.56 49.49 -2.60
C LYS A 397 -20.02 49.06 -2.76
N ASN A 398 -20.36 47.83 -2.34
CA ASN A 398 -21.72 47.30 -2.50
C ASN A 398 -22.65 47.87 -1.43
N ASP A 399 -23.74 48.50 -1.82
CA ASP A 399 -24.66 49.20 -0.91
C ASP A 399 -25.41 48.26 0.02
N PHE A 400 -25.75 47.05 -0.46
CA PHE A 400 -26.38 46.06 0.38
C PHE A 400 -25.41 45.56 1.48
N ILE A 401 -24.16 45.25 1.12
CA ILE A 401 -23.12 44.80 2.08
C ILE A 401 -22.91 45.91 3.13
N LYS A 402 -22.75 47.16 2.73
CA LYS A 402 -22.56 48.29 3.64
C LYS A 402 -23.74 48.52 4.60
N ALA A 403 -24.94 48.18 4.21
CA ALA A 403 -26.13 48.30 5.07
C ALA A 403 -26.12 47.29 6.24
N HIS A 404 -25.38 46.21 6.12
CA HIS A 404 -25.37 45.10 7.10
C HIS A 404 -24.02 44.87 7.78
N LEU A 405 -22.89 45.24 7.15
CA LEU A 405 -21.54 45.13 7.66
C LEU A 405 -20.82 46.48 7.61
N SER A 406 -20.21 46.86 8.72
CA SER A 406 -19.33 48.02 8.74
C SER A 406 -18.00 47.71 8.00
N ASN A 407 -17.27 48.79 7.64
CA ASN A 407 -15.93 48.64 7.08
C ASN A 407 -14.99 47.90 8.07
N GLU A 408 -15.18 48.09 9.36
CA GLU A 408 -14.41 47.39 10.41
C GLU A 408 -14.72 45.88 10.42
N ASP A 409 -16.00 45.50 10.28
CA ASP A 409 -16.39 44.08 10.15
C ASP A 409 -15.72 43.43 8.96
N ILE A 410 -15.72 44.12 7.81
CA ILE A 410 -15.06 43.62 6.59
C ILE A 410 -13.56 43.46 6.83
N GLU A 411 -12.88 44.49 7.39
CA GLU A 411 -11.44 44.38 7.71
C GLU A 411 -11.16 43.24 8.65
N ASN A 412 -11.97 43.00 9.68
CA ASN A 412 -11.83 41.93 10.63
C ASN A 412 -11.95 40.55 9.97
N ILE A 413 -12.85 40.38 9.00
CA ILE A 413 -12.94 39.10 8.25
C ILE A 413 -11.63 38.78 7.55
N PHE A 414 -11.01 39.77 6.87
CA PHE A 414 -9.79 39.54 6.09
C PHE A 414 -8.52 39.43 6.97
N ASN A 415 -8.45 40.15 8.10
CA ASN A 415 -7.26 40.25 8.90
C ASN A 415 -7.25 39.22 10.06
N ASN A 416 -8.41 38.91 10.65
CA ASN A 416 -8.52 38.19 11.91
C ASN A 416 -9.12 36.77 11.80
N THR A 417 -9.49 36.30 10.59
CA THR A 417 -9.99 34.92 10.44
C THR A 417 -8.87 33.92 10.67
N ASP A 418 -9.01 33.12 11.73
CA ASP A 418 -8.14 32.00 11.98
C ASP A 418 -8.65 30.72 11.28
N PHE A 419 -8.14 30.48 10.08
CA PHE A 419 -8.47 29.27 9.30
C PHE A 419 -7.92 27.99 9.89
N LEU A 420 -6.94 28.07 10.78
CA LEU A 420 -6.25 26.91 11.33
C LEU A 420 -6.66 26.55 12.77
N LYS A 421 -7.62 27.28 13.37
CA LYS A 421 -8.01 27.11 14.77
C LYS A 421 -8.34 25.67 15.20
N ASN A 422 -8.87 24.86 14.29
CA ASN A 422 -9.27 23.47 14.56
C ASN A 422 -8.26 22.44 14.04
N VAL A 423 -7.15 22.85 13.44
CA VAL A 423 -6.09 21.95 12.96
C VAL A 423 -5.50 21.11 14.11
N PRO A 424 -5.21 21.66 15.32
CA PRO A 424 -4.72 20.86 16.44
C PRO A 424 -5.67 19.72 16.83
N TYR A 425 -6.99 19.95 16.80
CA TYR A 425 -7.98 18.92 17.06
C TYR A 425 -7.89 17.76 16.06
N ILE A 426 -7.70 18.06 14.76
CA ILE A 426 -7.55 17.05 13.71
C ILE A 426 -6.26 16.24 13.95
N TYR A 427 -5.15 16.90 14.27
CA TYR A 427 -3.87 16.24 14.56
C TYR A 427 -3.97 15.26 15.72
N LYS A 428 -4.64 15.67 16.81
CA LYS A 428 -4.90 14.78 17.94
C LYS A 428 -5.76 13.56 17.55
N ARG A 429 -6.80 13.76 16.72
CA ARG A 429 -7.65 12.64 16.23
C ARG A 429 -6.88 11.63 15.40
N VAL A 430 -5.92 12.08 14.59
CA VAL A 430 -5.08 11.23 13.75
C VAL A 430 -3.95 10.56 14.55
N GLY A 431 -3.68 11.02 15.77
CA GLY A 431 -2.62 10.50 16.62
C GLY A 431 -1.23 11.03 16.24
N LEU A 432 -1.17 12.25 15.74
CA LEU A 432 0.09 12.96 15.42
C LEU A 432 0.55 13.86 16.58
N GLU A 433 -0.37 14.16 17.53
CA GLU A 433 -0.14 14.89 18.79
C GLU A 433 -0.93 14.26 19.94
#